data_0ba4e702e0fff6ca504c8babe8214ead
#
_entry.id   0ba4e702e0fff6ca504c8babe8214ead
#
_cell.length_a   1.000
_cell.length_b   1.000
_cell.length_c   1.000
_cell.angle_alpha   90.00
_cell.angle_beta   90.00
_cell.angle_gamma   90.00
#
_symmetry.space_group_name_H-M   'P 1'
#
loop_
_entity.id
_entity.type
_entity.pdbx_description
1 polymer ?
#
loop_
_entity_poly.entity_id
_entity_poly.type
_entity_poly.pdbx_seq_one_letter_code
_entity_poly.pdbx_strand_id
1 'polypeptide(L)'
;HTFFTTSYLTTQQVTDKQLPPNVGVIVSTIDYPLRRTDGKDEQDKKFAEQLDNWKKVTNNIYIWDYINNFDDYLTPFPILKIAQQRLQLFKQHGASGIFFNGSGYSYSSFDEMRTFVLSALLINPELPVDELIKSYFNQEYPVSKKWLYDYYTELENNAQSGKRLGLYAGIRESEKGFLYPEKFIKFYDEMGDFVSEAKGKERKKLHELQTALSFTRMELARDHGFDAYGYAKRNGKDIQPLPQAREWIAQLKEHQAFAGME
;
A
#
# COMPACT_ATOMS: atom_id res chain seq x y z
N HIS A 1 32.97 4.92 9.09
CA HIS A 1 31.56 5.28 9.19
C HIS A 1 31.17 6.12 7.99
N THR A 2 29.98 5.84 7.43
CA THR A 2 29.37 6.68 6.39
C THR A 2 28.37 7.61 7.06
N PHE A 3 28.37 8.87 6.69
CA PHE A 3 27.43 9.89 7.13
C PHE A 3 26.46 10.22 6.00
N PHE A 4 25.21 10.51 6.33
CA PHE A 4 24.23 10.91 5.33
C PHE A 4 23.65 12.27 5.65
N THR A 5 23.52 13.11 4.63
CA THR A 5 22.62 14.27 4.65
C THR A 5 21.30 13.90 3.98
N THR A 6 20.26 14.68 4.18
CA THR A 6 18.97 14.49 3.51
C THR A 6 18.80 15.47 2.35
N SER A 7 18.25 14.98 1.23
CA SER A 7 17.71 15.80 0.16
C SER A 7 16.19 15.89 0.34
N TYR A 8 15.75 16.92 1.09
CA TYR A 8 14.37 17.09 1.51
C TYR A 8 14.06 18.57 1.74
N LEU A 9 12.93 19.06 1.24
CA LEU A 9 12.51 20.46 1.37
C LEU A 9 13.63 21.45 0.96
N THR A 10 14.13 22.25 1.89
CA THR A 10 15.16 23.27 1.65
C THR A 10 16.53 22.71 1.27
N THR A 11 16.76 21.42 1.49
CA THR A 11 18.04 20.75 1.16
C THR A 11 17.96 19.92 -0.12
N GLN A 12 16.93 20.07 -0.95
CA GLN A 12 16.80 19.36 -2.22
C GLN A 12 17.84 19.76 -3.27
N GLN A 13 18.33 21.00 -3.19
CA GLN A 13 19.34 21.47 -4.15
C GLN A 13 20.67 20.76 -3.94
N VAL A 14 21.20 20.24 -5.03
CA VAL A 14 22.51 19.57 -5.04
C VAL A 14 23.62 20.63 -4.92
N THR A 15 24.63 20.35 -4.11
CA THR A 15 25.83 21.17 -4.01
C THR A 15 26.72 21.03 -5.26
N ASP A 16 27.48 22.07 -5.59
CA ASP A 16 28.46 22.02 -6.69
C ASP A 16 29.78 21.36 -6.27
N LYS A 17 29.96 21.04 -4.98
CA LYS A 17 31.17 20.47 -4.43
C LYS A 17 31.06 18.94 -4.30
N GLN A 18 32.15 18.27 -4.70
CA GLN A 18 32.30 16.85 -4.39
C GLN A 18 32.19 16.61 -2.89
N LEU A 19 31.38 15.64 -2.50
CA LEU A 19 31.29 15.20 -1.11
C LEU A 19 32.47 14.25 -0.77
N PRO A 20 32.92 14.23 0.50
CA PRO A 20 33.87 13.23 0.94
C PRO A 20 33.39 11.81 0.66
N PRO A 21 34.31 10.84 0.42
CA PRO A 21 33.91 9.47 0.04
C PRO A 21 33.02 8.75 1.06
N ASN A 22 33.04 9.20 2.31
CA ASN A 22 32.22 8.67 3.41
C ASN A 22 30.97 9.52 3.69
N VAL A 23 30.61 10.43 2.79
CA VAL A 23 29.38 11.22 2.90
C VAL A 23 28.44 10.87 1.74
N GLY A 24 27.21 10.55 2.09
CA GLY A 24 26.14 10.23 1.16
C GLY A 24 24.92 11.13 1.32
N VAL A 25 23.92 10.86 0.52
CA VAL A 25 22.62 11.56 0.55
C VAL A 25 21.48 10.56 0.65
N ILE A 26 20.47 10.90 1.45
CA ILE A 26 19.17 10.23 1.46
C ILE A 26 18.18 11.14 0.75
N VAL A 27 17.72 10.73 -0.42
CA VAL A 27 16.78 11.51 -1.25
C VAL A 27 15.36 11.10 -0.90
N SER A 28 14.58 12.04 -0.38
CA SER A 28 13.15 11.81 -0.09
C SER A 28 12.33 11.92 -1.37
N THR A 29 11.37 11.00 -1.51
CA THR A 29 10.43 10.97 -2.63
C THR A 29 9.08 11.60 -2.29
N ILE A 30 8.96 12.34 -1.17
CA ILE A 30 7.67 12.87 -0.68
C ILE A 30 6.94 13.70 -1.75
N ASP A 31 7.68 14.44 -2.55
CA ASP A 31 7.16 15.29 -3.62
C ASP A 31 7.08 14.56 -4.97
N TYR A 32 7.60 13.34 -5.07
CA TYR A 32 7.53 12.54 -6.28
C TYR A 32 6.25 11.70 -6.26
N PRO A 33 5.33 11.87 -7.23
CA PRO A 33 4.01 11.25 -7.18
C PRO A 33 4.06 9.73 -7.06
N LEU A 34 3.25 9.21 -6.14
CA LEU A 34 3.10 7.77 -5.95
C LEU A 34 2.09 7.24 -6.98
N ARG A 35 2.57 6.91 -8.16
CA ARG A 35 1.80 6.41 -9.29
C ARG A 35 2.65 5.55 -10.21
N ARG A 36 2.00 4.90 -11.16
CA ARG A 36 2.72 4.26 -12.26
C ARG A 36 3.69 5.25 -12.91
N THR A 37 4.93 4.79 -13.12
CA THR A 37 5.95 5.54 -13.86
C THR A 37 6.38 4.75 -15.10
N ASP A 38 6.57 5.46 -16.21
CA ASP A 38 7.20 4.94 -17.42
C ASP A 38 8.49 5.69 -17.78
N GLY A 39 8.93 6.58 -16.90
CA GLY A 39 10.13 7.39 -17.06
C GLY A 39 10.00 8.49 -18.12
N LYS A 40 8.83 8.72 -18.69
CA LYS A 40 8.65 9.62 -19.85
C LYS A 40 8.04 10.97 -19.49
N ASP A 41 7.26 11.03 -18.42
CA ASP A 41 6.65 12.28 -18.03
C ASP A 41 7.64 13.26 -17.38
N GLU A 42 7.18 14.50 -17.24
CA GLU A 42 8.02 15.61 -16.75
C GLU A 42 8.48 15.39 -15.30
N GLN A 43 7.64 14.80 -14.44
CA GLN A 43 7.99 14.58 -13.03
C GLN A 43 8.98 13.43 -12.89
N ASP A 44 8.82 12.36 -13.70
CA ASP A 44 9.76 11.24 -13.74
C ASP A 44 11.14 11.73 -14.20
N LYS A 45 11.18 12.57 -15.25
CA LYS A 45 12.43 13.17 -15.74
C LYS A 45 13.09 14.06 -14.71
N LYS A 46 12.33 14.93 -14.03
CA LYS A 46 12.86 15.82 -12.99
C LYS A 46 13.45 15.03 -11.83
N PHE A 47 12.78 13.95 -11.41
CA PHE A 47 13.30 13.12 -10.33
C PHE A 47 14.55 12.35 -10.75
N ALA A 48 14.57 11.80 -11.95
CA ALA A 48 15.75 11.16 -12.54
C ALA A 48 16.93 12.14 -12.63
N GLU A 49 16.70 13.37 -13.12
CA GLU A 49 17.70 14.42 -13.17
C GLU A 49 18.24 14.80 -11.78
N GLN A 50 17.38 14.86 -10.77
CA GLN A 50 17.80 15.09 -9.39
C GLN A 50 18.78 14.00 -8.92
N LEU A 51 18.48 12.72 -9.18
CA LEU A 51 19.37 11.60 -8.84
C LEU A 51 20.69 11.68 -9.61
N ASP A 52 20.64 11.97 -10.91
CA ASP A 52 21.84 12.13 -11.75
C ASP A 52 22.71 13.29 -11.29
N ASN A 53 22.11 14.37 -10.80
CA ASN A 53 22.87 15.49 -10.22
C ASN A 53 23.52 15.10 -8.89
N TRP A 54 22.86 14.36 -8.02
CA TRP A 54 23.47 13.81 -6.81
C TRP A 54 24.63 12.85 -7.14
N LYS A 55 24.48 12.02 -8.17
CA LYS A 55 25.51 11.09 -8.62
C LYS A 55 26.81 11.77 -9.06
N LYS A 56 26.77 13.04 -9.49
CA LYS A 56 27.96 13.81 -9.83
C LYS A 56 28.81 14.18 -8.61
N VAL A 57 28.22 14.20 -7.40
CA VAL A 57 28.89 14.69 -6.18
C VAL A 57 29.08 13.60 -5.10
N THR A 58 28.38 12.47 -5.18
CA THR A 58 28.54 11.33 -4.29
C THR A 58 28.14 10.02 -4.96
N ASN A 59 28.80 8.91 -4.57
CA ASN A 59 28.39 7.56 -4.98
C ASN A 59 27.46 6.88 -3.94
N ASN A 60 27.20 7.53 -2.81
CA ASN A 60 26.39 7.00 -1.73
C ASN A 60 25.00 7.64 -1.77
N ILE A 61 24.13 7.15 -2.65
CA ILE A 61 22.77 7.66 -2.83
C ILE A 61 21.81 6.63 -2.25
N TYR A 62 21.06 7.03 -1.24
CA TYR A 62 19.96 6.27 -0.66
C TYR A 62 18.64 6.97 -0.94
N ILE A 63 17.59 6.19 -1.04
CA ILE A 63 16.22 6.70 -1.26
C ILE A 63 15.41 6.50 0.01
N TRP A 64 14.64 7.51 0.37
CA TRP A 64 13.57 7.40 1.35
C TRP A 64 12.25 7.44 0.60
N ASP A 65 11.69 6.26 0.37
CA ASP A 65 10.44 6.10 -0.37
C ASP A 65 9.26 5.76 0.55
N TYR A 66 8.06 6.02 0.07
CA TYR A 66 6.81 5.88 0.80
C TYR A 66 5.96 4.81 0.14
N ILE A 67 5.44 3.87 0.91
CA ILE A 67 4.73 2.69 0.41
C ILE A 67 3.36 2.48 1.04
N ASN A 68 2.83 3.50 1.73
CA ASN A 68 1.54 3.38 2.37
C ASN A 68 0.77 4.71 2.40
N ASN A 69 -0.52 4.63 2.70
CA ASN A 69 -1.34 5.76 3.09
C ASN A 69 -1.23 5.95 4.61
N PHE A 70 -0.70 7.07 5.06
CA PHE A 70 -0.43 7.36 6.47
C PHE A 70 -1.68 7.77 7.26
N ASP A 71 -2.77 8.15 6.59
CA ASP A 71 -4.06 8.42 7.23
C ASP A 71 -4.91 7.16 7.38
N ASP A 72 -4.57 6.09 6.64
CA ASP A 72 -5.35 4.85 6.63
C ASP A 72 -4.47 3.65 6.29
N TYR A 73 -3.95 2.99 7.33
CA TYR A 73 -3.14 1.76 7.21
C TYR A 73 -3.97 0.50 6.98
N LEU A 74 -5.26 0.54 7.26
CA LEU A 74 -6.12 -0.64 7.25
C LEU A 74 -6.78 -0.88 5.89
N THR A 75 -7.00 0.18 5.11
CA THR A 75 -7.48 0.04 3.73
C THR A 75 -6.38 -0.57 2.85
N PRO A 76 -6.71 -1.58 2.02
CA PRO A 76 -5.75 -2.15 1.08
C PRO A 76 -5.07 -1.08 0.22
N PHE A 77 -3.75 -1.13 0.11
CA PHE A 77 -2.97 -0.15 -0.64
C PHE A 77 -2.11 -0.83 -1.71
N PRO A 78 -2.53 -0.81 -2.99
CA PRO A 78 -1.89 -1.54 -4.07
C PRO A 78 -0.65 -0.81 -4.60
N ILE A 79 0.49 -1.05 -3.97
CA ILE A 79 1.73 -0.33 -4.20
C ILE A 79 2.80 -1.15 -4.94
N LEU A 80 2.63 -2.48 -5.04
CA LEU A 80 3.74 -3.37 -5.41
C LEU A 80 4.27 -3.15 -6.82
N LYS A 81 3.38 -3.03 -7.81
CA LYS A 81 3.78 -2.75 -9.21
C LYS A 81 4.37 -1.34 -9.35
N ILE A 82 3.86 -0.38 -8.60
CA ILE A 82 4.41 0.98 -8.57
C ILE A 82 5.78 0.97 -7.91
N ALA A 83 5.94 0.30 -6.77
CA ALA A 83 7.22 0.18 -6.08
C ALA A 83 8.27 -0.50 -6.95
N GLN A 84 7.90 -1.55 -7.70
CA GLN A 84 8.80 -2.19 -8.66
C GLN A 84 9.33 -1.20 -9.70
N GLN A 85 8.46 -0.46 -10.36
CA GLN A 85 8.83 0.52 -11.38
C GLN A 85 9.75 1.61 -10.79
N ARG A 86 9.44 2.07 -9.58
CA ARG A 86 10.27 3.05 -8.87
C ARG A 86 11.64 2.48 -8.51
N LEU A 87 11.72 1.25 -8.01
CA LEU A 87 12.99 0.56 -7.73
C LEU A 87 13.86 0.44 -8.98
N GLN A 88 13.27 0.10 -10.13
CA GLN A 88 13.97 0.04 -11.41
C GLN A 88 14.53 1.42 -11.80
N LEU A 89 13.72 2.47 -11.68
CA LEU A 89 14.15 3.85 -11.92
C LEU A 89 15.30 4.27 -10.99
N PHE A 90 15.15 4.04 -9.70
CA PHE A 90 16.18 4.41 -8.72
C PHE A 90 17.52 3.70 -8.97
N LYS A 91 17.46 2.38 -9.24
CA LYS A 91 18.62 1.57 -9.59
C LYS A 91 19.31 2.09 -10.85
N GLN A 92 18.54 2.40 -11.89
CA GLN A 92 19.06 2.95 -13.16
C GLN A 92 19.82 4.27 -12.94
N HIS A 93 19.35 5.12 -12.01
CA HIS A 93 19.96 6.41 -11.70
C HIS A 93 20.94 6.37 -10.52
N GLY A 94 21.42 5.17 -10.13
CA GLY A 94 22.57 5.01 -9.24
C GLY A 94 22.26 4.99 -7.75
N ALA A 95 21.00 4.82 -7.35
CA ALA A 95 20.69 4.56 -5.96
C ALA A 95 21.30 3.22 -5.51
N SER A 96 21.99 3.24 -4.37
CA SER A 96 22.68 2.09 -3.78
C SER A 96 21.92 1.46 -2.61
N GLY A 97 20.88 2.12 -2.13
CA GLY A 97 20.02 1.60 -1.07
C GLY A 97 18.70 2.34 -0.98
N ILE A 98 17.74 1.75 -0.28
CA ILE A 98 16.42 2.33 -0.08
C ILE A 98 15.91 2.04 1.33
N PHE A 99 15.17 2.98 1.87
CA PHE A 99 14.33 2.81 3.04
C PHE A 99 12.88 3.01 2.61
N PHE A 100 12.06 1.96 2.77
CA PHE A 100 10.62 2.04 2.58
C PHE A 100 9.94 2.48 3.89
N ASN A 101 9.29 3.64 3.86
CA ASN A 101 8.50 4.15 4.96
C ASN A 101 7.02 3.81 4.76
N GLY A 102 6.38 3.26 5.79
CA GLY A 102 4.93 3.04 5.81
C GLY A 102 4.47 1.59 5.86
N SER A 103 5.31 0.65 6.27
CA SER A 103 4.95 -0.74 6.55
C SER A 103 5.43 -1.14 7.94
N GLY A 104 5.03 -2.32 8.41
CA GLY A 104 5.52 -2.87 9.67
C GLY A 104 4.51 -2.90 10.81
N TYR A 105 3.26 -2.56 10.53
CA TYR A 105 2.16 -2.82 11.45
C TYR A 105 1.48 -4.13 11.09
N SER A 106 1.52 -5.11 11.97
CA SER A 106 0.95 -6.45 11.75
C SER A 106 -0.56 -6.46 11.45
N TYR A 107 -1.24 -5.34 11.66
CA TYR A 107 -2.67 -5.16 11.38
C TYR A 107 -2.96 -4.41 10.06
N SER A 108 -1.94 -3.98 9.31
CA SER A 108 -2.18 -3.41 7.98
C SER A 108 -2.66 -4.48 7.00
N SER A 109 -3.59 -4.12 6.12
CA SER A 109 -4.10 -5.05 5.11
C SER A 109 -2.99 -5.61 4.25
N PHE A 110 -2.93 -6.93 4.16
CA PHE A 110 -1.96 -7.66 3.34
C PHE A 110 -0.48 -7.38 3.66
N ASP A 111 -0.16 -6.92 4.88
CA ASP A 111 1.18 -6.46 5.24
C ASP A 111 2.26 -7.52 5.06
N GLU A 112 2.04 -8.76 5.53
CA GLU A 112 3.02 -9.84 5.36
C GLU A 112 3.29 -10.15 3.88
N MET A 113 2.25 -10.19 3.05
CA MET A 113 2.38 -10.44 1.61
C MET A 113 3.14 -9.29 0.93
N ARG A 114 2.82 -8.05 1.26
CA ARG A 114 3.52 -6.87 0.74
C ARG A 114 5.00 -6.88 1.15
N THR A 115 5.28 -7.19 2.42
CA THR A 115 6.65 -7.30 2.92
C THR A 115 7.44 -8.39 2.19
N PHE A 116 6.83 -9.56 1.97
CA PHE A 116 7.44 -10.64 1.20
C PHE A 116 7.82 -10.20 -0.22
N VAL A 117 6.88 -9.60 -0.94
CA VAL A 117 7.10 -9.15 -2.32
C VAL A 117 8.12 -8.01 -2.38
N LEU A 118 8.02 -7.00 -1.52
CA LEU A 118 8.96 -5.88 -1.49
C LEU A 118 10.38 -6.36 -1.14
N SER A 119 10.52 -7.31 -0.22
CA SER A 119 11.84 -7.90 0.12
C SER A 119 12.47 -8.60 -1.09
N ALA A 120 11.69 -9.34 -1.87
CA ALA A 120 12.18 -9.97 -3.11
C ALA A 120 12.58 -8.93 -4.16
N LEU A 121 11.78 -7.86 -4.33
CA LEU A 121 12.06 -6.77 -5.27
C LEU A 121 13.29 -5.94 -4.87
N LEU A 122 13.60 -5.81 -3.57
CA LEU A 122 14.84 -5.18 -3.10
C LEU A 122 16.08 -5.96 -3.52
N ILE A 123 15.99 -7.29 -3.62
CA ILE A 123 17.07 -8.14 -4.11
C ILE A 123 17.16 -8.05 -5.64
N ASN A 124 16.02 -8.18 -6.32
CA ASN A 124 15.95 -8.11 -7.77
C ASN A 124 14.63 -7.46 -8.24
N PRO A 125 14.66 -6.18 -8.66
CA PRO A 125 13.48 -5.45 -9.10
C PRO A 125 12.90 -5.93 -10.44
N GLU A 126 13.54 -6.90 -11.13
CA GLU A 126 13.04 -7.48 -12.37
C GLU A 126 12.14 -8.70 -12.15
N LEU A 127 11.97 -9.15 -10.90
CA LEU A 127 11.09 -10.28 -10.59
C LEU A 127 9.62 -9.95 -10.90
N PRO A 128 8.86 -10.90 -11.46
CA PRO A 128 7.45 -10.66 -11.82
C PRO A 128 6.59 -10.56 -10.54
N VAL A 129 6.04 -9.39 -10.27
CA VAL A 129 5.23 -9.10 -9.07
C VAL A 129 4.06 -10.07 -8.92
N ASP A 130 3.32 -10.35 -10.00
CA ASP A 130 2.15 -11.23 -9.95
C ASP A 130 2.53 -12.67 -9.53
N GLU A 131 3.68 -13.17 -9.96
CA GLU A 131 4.17 -14.49 -9.56
C GLU A 131 4.64 -14.52 -8.10
N LEU A 132 5.22 -13.43 -7.60
CA LEU A 132 5.58 -13.30 -6.18
C LEU A 132 4.33 -13.30 -5.30
N ILE A 133 3.30 -12.52 -5.65
CA ILE A 133 2.01 -12.49 -4.95
C ILE A 133 1.38 -13.89 -4.93
N LYS A 134 1.35 -14.55 -6.10
CA LYS A 134 0.82 -15.89 -6.25
C LYS A 134 1.58 -16.92 -5.42
N SER A 135 2.91 -16.83 -5.40
CA SER A 135 3.76 -17.70 -4.60
C SER A 135 3.46 -17.57 -3.12
N TYR A 136 3.35 -16.33 -2.62
CA TYR A 136 3.01 -16.08 -1.23
C TYR A 136 1.65 -16.67 -0.84
N PHE A 137 0.60 -16.39 -1.61
CA PHE A 137 -0.72 -16.92 -1.30
C PHE A 137 -0.79 -18.44 -1.41
N ASN A 138 -0.10 -19.06 -2.37
CA ASN A 138 -0.02 -20.51 -2.47
C ASN A 138 0.61 -21.17 -1.24
N GLN A 139 1.60 -20.51 -0.64
CA GLN A 139 2.32 -21.02 0.53
C GLN A 139 1.54 -20.79 1.84
N GLU A 140 0.96 -19.62 2.02
CA GLU A 140 0.42 -19.19 3.31
C GLU A 140 -1.10 -19.38 3.44
N TYR A 141 -1.82 -19.55 2.32
CA TYR A 141 -3.30 -19.61 2.28
C TYR A 141 -3.81 -20.79 1.44
N PRO A 142 -3.63 -22.03 1.91
CA PRO A 142 -4.01 -23.23 1.14
C PRO A 142 -5.46 -23.25 0.65
N VAL A 143 -6.41 -22.74 1.44
CA VAL A 143 -7.85 -22.74 1.14
C VAL A 143 -8.23 -21.50 0.31
N SER A 144 -7.81 -20.30 0.72
CA SER A 144 -8.27 -19.02 0.16
C SER A 144 -7.34 -18.41 -0.90
N LYS A 145 -6.24 -19.08 -1.25
CA LYS A 145 -5.16 -18.56 -2.12
C LYS A 145 -5.64 -17.90 -3.42
N LYS A 146 -6.54 -18.58 -4.15
CA LYS A 146 -7.01 -18.07 -5.45
C LYS A 146 -7.86 -16.82 -5.27
N TRP A 147 -8.76 -16.84 -4.32
CA TRP A 147 -9.65 -15.73 -4.01
C TRP A 147 -8.87 -14.48 -3.57
N LEU A 148 -7.87 -14.64 -2.67
CA LEU A 148 -6.99 -13.54 -2.25
C LEU A 148 -6.13 -13.01 -3.41
N TYR A 149 -5.57 -13.91 -4.22
CA TYR A 149 -4.75 -13.53 -5.37
C TYR A 149 -5.55 -12.73 -6.39
N ASP A 150 -6.74 -13.21 -6.77
CA ASP A 150 -7.58 -12.56 -7.77
C ASP A 150 -7.96 -11.15 -7.32
N TYR A 151 -8.36 -10.99 -6.06
CA TYR A 151 -8.74 -9.69 -5.52
C TYR A 151 -7.54 -8.72 -5.44
N TYR A 152 -6.43 -9.15 -4.85
CA TYR A 152 -5.28 -8.25 -4.69
C TYR A 152 -4.65 -7.86 -6.03
N THR A 153 -4.60 -8.79 -6.98
CA THR A 153 -4.10 -8.51 -8.32
C THR A 153 -5.01 -7.54 -9.07
N GLU A 154 -6.34 -7.63 -8.87
CA GLU A 154 -7.28 -6.64 -9.41
C GLU A 154 -6.99 -5.24 -8.85
N LEU A 155 -6.76 -5.10 -7.55
CA LEU A 155 -6.38 -3.81 -6.95
C LEU A 155 -5.08 -3.24 -7.55
N GLU A 156 -4.04 -4.07 -7.68
CA GLU A 156 -2.77 -3.67 -8.30
C GLU A 156 -2.95 -3.21 -9.77
N ASN A 157 -3.80 -3.91 -10.53
CA ASN A 157 -4.11 -3.53 -11.91
C ASN A 157 -4.88 -2.20 -11.99
N ASN A 158 -5.84 -1.98 -11.07
CA ASN A 158 -6.58 -0.73 -10.99
C ASN A 158 -5.65 0.45 -10.71
N ALA A 159 -4.67 0.28 -9.82
CA ALA A 159 -3.68 1.31 -9.49
C ALA A 159 -2.75 1.66 -10.67
N GLN A 160 -2.66 0.80 -11.70
CA GLN A 160 -1.88 1.10 -12.92
C GLN A 160 -2.58 2.10 -13.87
N SER A 161 -3.73 2.63 -13.53
CA SER A 161 -4.47 3.63 -14.32
C SER A 161 -3.72 4.98 -14.50
N GLY A 162 -2.59 5.17 -13.82
CA GLY A 162 -1.81 6.41 -13.85
C GLY A 162 -2.30 7.48 -12.86
N LYS A 163 -3.38 7.23 -12.15
CA LYS A 163 -3.80 8.12 -11.06
C LYS A 163 -2.82 8.02 -9.89
N ARG A 164 -2.59 9.13 -9.23
CA ARG A 164 -1.76 9.20 -8.03
C ARG A 164 -2.45 8.49 -6.86
N LEU A 165 -1.71 7.64 -6.16
CA LEU A 165 -2.10 7.16 -4.84
C LEU A 165 -1.78 8.24 -3.80
N GLY A 166 -2.72 8.51 -2.90
CA GLY A 166 -2.51 9.50 -1.83
C GLY A 166 -1.71 8.92 -0.69
N LEU A 167 -0.69 9.65 -0.23
CA LEU A 167 0.02 9.32 1.01
C LEU A 167 -0.80 9.70 2.25
N TYR A 168 -1.73 10.64 2.11
CA TYR A 168 -2.65 11.13 3.13
C TYR A 168 -4.03 11.25 2.47
N ALA A 169 -4.72 10.13 2.35
CA ALA A 169 -5.95 10.04 1.56
C ALA A 169 -7.04 9.32 2.34
N GLY A 170 -8.25 9.84 2.27
CA GLY A 170 -9.42 9.15 2.77
C GLY A 170 -9.94 8.07 1.83
N ILE A 171 -10.97 7.36 2.28
CA ILE A 171 -11.60 6.27 1.52
C ILE A 171 -12.11 6.74 0.14
N ARG A 172 -12.59 7.96 0.02
CA ARG A 172 -13.13 8.54 -1.22
C ARG A 172 -12.07 8.68 -2.33
N GLU A 173 -10.84 8.99 -1.97
CA GLU A 173 -9.72 9.02 -2.92
C GLU A 173 -9.36 7.61 -3.37
N SER A 174 -9.39 6.64 -2.46
CA SER A 174 -9.17 5.22 -2.76
C SER A 174 -10.22 4.68 -3.73
N GLU A 175 -11.50 5.01 -3.54
CA GLU A 175 -12.60 4.67 -4.45
C GLU A 175 -12.39 5.24 -5.86
N LYS A 176 -11.96 6.47 -5.97
CA LYS A 176 -11.67 7.10 -7.27
C LYS A 176 -10.45 6.51 -7.97
N GLY A 177 -9.56 5.91 -7.21
CA GLY A 177 -8.30 5.36 -7.70
C GLY A 177 -8.35 3.88 -8.06
N PHE A 178 -8.59 3.02 -7.08
CA PHE A 178 -8.40 1.59 -7.22
C PHE A 178 -9.41 0.72 -6.46
N LEU A 179 -10.06 1.25 -5.41
CA LEU A 179 -10.97 0.51 -4.54
C LEU A 179 -12.42 0.69 -5.01
N TYR A 180 -12.91 -0.18 -5.88
CA TYR A 180 -14.30 -0.12 -6.33
C TYR A 180 -15.23 -0.70 -5.25
N PRO A 181 -16.19 0.09 -4.70
CA PRO A 181 -17.03 -0.33 -3.57
C PRO A 181 -17.72 -1.66 -3.76
N GLU A 182 -18.34 -1.88 -4.92
CA GLU A 182 -19.04 -3.12 -5.24
C GLU A 182 -18.12 -4.36 -5.17
N LYS A 183 -16.91 -4.23 -5.72
CA LYS A 183 -15.91 -5.31 -5.73
C LYS A 183 -15.38 -5.58 -4.33
N PHE A 184 -15.09 -4.52 -3.58
CA PHE A 184 -14.62 -4.62 -2.21
C PHE A 184 -15.68 -5.28 -1.31
N ILE A 185 -16.93 -4.84 -1.39
CA ILE A 185 -18.02 -5.36 -0.56
C ILE A 185 -18.25 -6.86 -0.86
N LYS A 186 -18.28 -7.24 -2.14
CA LYS A 186 -18.37 -8.64 -2.52
C LYS A 186 -17.23 -9.46 -1.91
N PHE A 187 -15.99 -9.00 -2.04
CA PHE A 187 -14.84 -9.66 -1.45
C PHE A 187 -14.95 -9.77 0.09
N TYR A 188 -15.37 -8.69 0.76
CA TYR A 188 -15.55 -8.68 2.20
C TYR A 188 -16.64 -9.64 2.67
N ASP A 189 -17.78 -9.68 1.98
CA ASP A 189 -18.90 -10.55 2.33
C ASP A 189 -18.58 -12.04 2.15
N GLU A 190 -17.76 -12.41 1.15
CA GLU A 190 -17.29 -13.77 0.92
C GLU A 190 -16.27 -14.26 1.98
N MET A 191 -15.63 -13.34 2.72
CA MET A 191 -14.55 -13.69 3.65
C MET A 191 -14.98 -14.64 4.77
N GLY A 192 -16.20 -14.51 5.27
CA GLY A 192 -16.75 -15.36 6.33
C GLY A 192 -16.70 -16.85 5.98
N ASP A 193 -16.97 -17.19 4.72
CA ASP A 193 -16.93 -18.57 4.25
C ASP A 193 -15.51 -19.12 4.32
N PHE A 194 -14.53 -18.38 3.80
CA PHE A 194 -13.12 -18.77 3.85
C PHE A 194 -12.56 -18.87 5.27
N VAL A 195 -12.96 -17.97 6.17
CA VAL A 195 -12.58 -18.05 7.60
C VAL A 195 -13.15 -19.33 8.23
N SER A 196 -14.37 -19.73 7.87
CA SER A 196 -15.01 -20.95 8.41
C SER A 196 -14.33 -22.23 7.93
N GLU A 197 -13.86 -22.26 6.69
CA GLU A 197 -13.19 -23.41 6.07
C GLU A 197 -11.72 -23.52 6.48
N ALA A 198 -11.04 -22.41 6.66
CA ALA A 198 -9.62 -22.35 7.00
C ALA A 198 -9.33 -22.87 8.41
N LYS A 199 -8.12 -23.39 8.60
CA LYS A 199 -7.65 -23.93 9.90
C LYS A 199 -6.27 -23.38 10.25
N GLY A 200 -5.93 -23.48 11.55
CA GLY A 200 -4.60 -23.16 12.06
C GLY A 200 -4.12 -21.76 11.71
N LYS A 201 -2.93 -21.66 11.13
CA LYS A 201 -2.27 -20.39 10.80
C LYS A 201 -3.05 -19.57 9.77
N GLU A 202 -3.60 -20.24 8.75
CA GLU A 202 -4.38 -19.53 7.71
C GLU A 202 -5.62 -18.86 8.31
N ARG A 203 -6.36 -19.56 9.16
CA ARG A 203 -7.54 -18.98 9.82
C ARG A 203 -7.18 -17.75 10.65
N LYS A 204 -6.05 -17.81 11.40
CA LYS A 204 -5.58 -16.65 12.18
C LYS A 204 -5.29 -15.45 11.27
N LYS A 205 -4.54 -15.66 10.18
CA LYS A 205 -4.21 -14.61 9.21
C LYS A 205 -5.45 -14.01 8.54
N LEU A 206 -6.45 -14.85 8.22
CA LEU A 206 -7.72 -14.37 7.67
C LEU A 206 -8.50 -13.52 8.67
N HIS A 207 -8.48 -13.83 9.97
CA HIS A 207 -9.08 -12.98 10.99
C HIS A 207 -8.37 -11.62 11.12
N GLU A 208 -7.03 -11.61 11.08
CA GLU A 208 -6.26 -10.37 11.09
C GLU A 208 -6.60 -9.49 9.88
N LEU A 209 -6.66 -10.09 8.68
CA LEU A 209 -7.07 -9.39 7.47
C LEU A 209 -8.53 -8.91 7.57
N GLN A 210 -9.44 -9.72 8.08
CA GLN A 210 -10.85 -9.38 8.26
C GLN A 210 -11.02 -8.19 9.21
N THR A 211 -10.18 -8.07 10.25
CA THR A 211 -10.18 -6.91 11.15
C THR A 211 -9.89 -5.63 10.38
N ALA A 212 -8.82 -5.61 9.59
CA ALA A 212 -8.46 -4.45 8.77
C ALA A 212 -9.57 -4.11 7.74
N LEU A 213 -10.09 -5.12 7.05
CA LEU A 213 -11.15 -4.92 6.06
C LEU A 213 -12.50 -4.52 6.67
N SER A 214 -12.77 -4.91 7.92
CA SER A 214 -13.96 -4.44 8.65
C SER A 214 -13.88 -2.93 8.91
N PHE A 215 -12.70 -2.41 9.23
CA PHE A 215 -12.49 -0.98 9.32
C PHE A 215 -12.73 -0.29 7.95
N THR A 216 -12.13 -0.79 6.89
CA THR A 216 -12.35 -0.28 5.52
C THR A 216 -13.84 -0.30 5.14
N ARG A 217 -14.57 -1.37 5.51
CA ARG A 217 -16.01 -1.48 5.27
C ARG A 217 -16.81 -0.41 6.02
N MET A 218 -16.41 -0.09 7.25
CA MET A 218 -17.05 0.96 8.04
C MET A 218 -16.75 2.35 7.50
N GLU A 219 -15.50 2.63 7.10
CA GLU A 219 -15.11 3.91 6.48
C GLU A 219 -15.88 4.13 5.16
N LEU A 220 -16.00 3.11 4.33
CA LEU A 220 -16.81 3.15 3.13
C LEU A 220 -18.27 3.47 3.44
N ALA A 221 -18.86 2.76 4.42
CA ALA A 221 -20.24 3.01 4.84
C ALA A 221 -20.44 4.42 5.41
N ARG A 222 -19.47 4.94 6.14
CA ARG A 222 -19.49 6.31 6.68
C ARG A 222 -19.48 7.34 5.57
N ASP A 223 -18.63 7.17 4.56
CA ASP A 223 -18.52 8.12 3.44
C ASP A 223 -19.78 8.13 2.57
N HIS A 224 -20.34 6.96 2.29
CA HIS A 224 -21.59 6.81 1.51
C HIS A 224 -22.85 7.20 2.29
N GLY A 225 -22.82 7.16 3.62
CA GLY A 225 -23.89 7.61 4.48
C GLY A 225 -25.25 6.94 4.21
N PHE A 226 -26.08 7.50 3.35
CA PHE A 226 -27.44 7.03 3.00
C PHE A 226 -27.52 6.39 1.61
N ASP A 227 -26.44 6.38 0.87
CA ASP A 227 -26.37 5.79 -0.47
C ASP A 227 -26.33 4.24 -0.41
N ALA A 228 -26.23 3.62 -1.57
CA ALA A 228 -26.31 2.15 -1.71
C ALA A 228 -25.30 1.38 -0.82
N TYR A 229 -24.12 1.97 -0.55
CA TYR A 229 -23.07 1.36 0.24
C TYR A 229 -22.97 1.92 1.67
N GLY A 230 -23.89 2.83 2.02
CA GLY A 230 -23.90 3.53 3.31
C GLY A 230 -24.35 2.68 4.49
N TYR A 231 -24.37 3.29 5.68
CA TYR A 231 -24.75 2.63 6.95
C TYR A 231 -26.22 2.81 7.32
N ALA A 232 -26.98 3.66 6.63
CA ALA A 232 -28.37 3.95 6.95
C ALA A 232 -29.19 4.20 5.68
N LYS A 233 -30.52 4.10 5.84
CA LYS A 233 -31.49 4.54 4.81
C LYS A 233 -32.26 5.76 5.30
N ARG A 234 -32.53 6.68 4.38
CA ARG A 234 -33.38 7.82 4.66
C ARG A 234 -34.78 7.57 4.11
N ASN A 235 -35.77 7.67 4.97
CA ASN A 235 -37.18 7.61 4.60
C ASN A 235 -37.88 8.92 5.02
N GLY A 236 -37.92 9.89 4.12
CA GLY A 236 -38.40 11.23 4.42
C GLY A 236 -37.47 11.93 5.45
N LYS A 237 -38.02 12.24 6.65
CA LYS A 237 -37.28 12.82 7.77
C LYS A 237 -36.64 11.76 8.69
N ASP A 238 -37.06 10.50 8.56
CA ASP A 238 -36.56 9.43 9.41
C ASP A 238 -35.28 8.82 8.83
N ILE A 239 -34.32 8.57 9.74
CA ILE A 239 -33.06 7.91 9.44
C ILE A 239 -33.10 6.55 10.14
N GLN A 240 -32.99 5.48 9.36
CA GLN A 240 -32.97 4.11 9.87
C GLN A 240 -31.59 3.49 9.61
N PRO A 241 -30.77 3.27 10.66
CA PRO A 241 -29.53 2.53 10.51
C PRO A 241 -29.78 1.14 9.95
N LEU A 242 -28.91 0.71 9.04
CA LEU A 242 -28.95 -0.67 8.54
C LEU A 242 -28.62 -1.64 9.69
N PRO A 243 -29.31 -2.76 9.85
CA PRO A 243 -28.96 -3.77 10.84
C PRO A 243 -27.48 -4.19 10.75
N GLN A 244 -26.99 -4.36 9.52
CA GLN A 244 -25.60 -4.71 9.20
C GLN A 244 -24.57 -3.73 9.76
N ALA A 245 -24.91 -2.45 9.92
CA ALA A 245 -23.97 -1.46 10.47
C ALA A 245 -23.56 -1.79 11.91
N ARG A 246 -24.49 -2.35 12.70
CA ARG A 246 -24.20 -2.84 14.06
C ARG A 246 -23.38 -4.14 14.04
N GLU A 247 -23.64 -4.99 13.07
CA GLU A 247 -22.90 -6.24 12.86
C GLU A 247 -21.44 -5.96 12.49
N TRP A 248 -21.17 -5.00 11.60
CA TRP A 248 -19.80 -4.61 11.24
C TRP A 248 -19.00 -4.12 12.45
N ILE A 249 -19.62 -3.30 13.32
CA ILE A 249 -18.97 -2.83 14.56
C ILE A 249 -18.69 -3.99 15.51
N ALA A 250 -19.64 -4.91 15.66
CA ALA A 250 -19.48 -6.08 16.51
C ALA A 250 -18.38 -7.01 15.98
N GLN A 251 -18.38 -7.26 14.67
CA GLN A 251 -17.35 -8.05 14.00
C GLN A 251 -15.96 -7.43 14.14
N LEU A 252 -15.83 -6.13 13.95
CA LEU A 252 -14.54 -5.46 14.15
C LEU A 252 -14.01 -5.69 15.57
N LYS A 253 -14.86 -5.54 16.59
CA LYS A 253 -14.46 -5.76 17.99
C LYS A 253 -14.07 -7.20 18.26
N GLU A 254 -14.82 -8.16 17.71
CA GLU A 254 -14.51 -9.58 17.83
C GLU A 254 -13.18 -9.93 17.15
N HIS A 255 -12.96 -9.43 15.93
CA HIS A 255 -11.73 -9.67 15.19
C HIS A 255 -10.52 -9.04 15.85
N GLN A 256 -10.66 -7.82 16.38
CA GLN A 256 -9.61 -7.16 17.16
C GLN A 256 -9.22 -8.00 18.39
N ALA A 257 -10.20 -8.49 19.15
CA ALA A 257 -9.95 -9.34 20.31
C ALA A 257 -9.28 -10.67 19.92
N PHE A 258 -9.71 -11.29 18.81
CA PHE A 258 -9.10 -12.53 18.32
C PHE A 258 -7.64 -12.32 17.85
N ALA A 259 -7.36 -11.22 17.17
CA ALA A 259 -6.04 -10.87 16.69
C ALA A 259 -5.08 -10.38 17.81
N GLY A 260 -5.61 -10.11 19.02
CA GLY A 260 -4.84 -9.51 20.11
C GLY A 260 -4.46 -8.05 19.84
N MET A 261 -5.28 -7.35 19.06
CA MET A 261 -5.12 -5.91 18.77
C MET A 261 -5.86 -5.11 19.85
N GLU A 262 -5.18 -4.13 20.47
CA GLU A 262 -5.75 -3.20 21.46
C GLU A 262 -6.25 -1.90 20.82
#